data_0b6f7c5a29b39998931f02ed87de39c0
#
_entry.id   0b6f7c5a29b39998931f02ed87de39c0
#
_cell.length_a   1.000
_cell.length_b   1.000
_cell.length_c   1.000
_cell.angle_alpha   90.00
_cell.angle_beta   90.00
_cell.angle_gamma   90.00
#
_symmetry.space_group_name_H-M   'P 1'
#
loop_
_entity.id
_entity.type
_entity.pdbx_description
1 polymer ?
#
loop_
_entity_poly.entity_id
_entity_poly.type
_entity_poly.pdbx_seq_one_letter_code
_entity_poly.pdbx_strand_id
1 'polypeptide(L)'
;MKQKIVYATLLVAIASVINFSCRKGSNHEPDGHLQETKAYSSDVVKKWLGVQLPLLYSPPASYGVNAGRYMAYCGVAVYEAVVPGMPAYQSLYGQLNEMPQMPQTEPGKAYHWPTCANAALAEMTRKLFTFTPATNDAVQKLEDELNGTYKTEIGDTAIFERSKAFGKAVADKVFDWSTTDHPWSSKPALVLTNNSPGLWWPENNNPTIANGLAYWGDTRTMVAGSIENVTSAPYVYNDADVASPYYKDFKEVYDVSKNLTYDQKRLAKYYDDPAVNGYPSG
;
A
#
# COMPACT_ATOMS: atom_id res chain seq x y z
N MET A 1 -17.82 -51.69 -36.80
CA MET A 1 -18.55 -50.43 -37.11
C MET A 1 -18.91 -49.61 -35.89
N LYS A 2 -19.40 -50.17 -34.78
CA LYS A 2 -19.82 -49.42 -33.59
C LYS A 2 -18.68 -48.63 -32.90
N GLN A 3 -17.46 -49.15 -32.84
CA GLN A 3 -16.31 -48.44 -32.22
C GLN A 3 -15.85 -47.20 -33.00
N LYS A 4 -15.91 -47.23 -34.34
CA LYS A 4 -15.53 -46.05 -35.16
C LYS A 4 -16.53 -44.90 -35.06
N ILE A 5 -17.79 -45.20 -34.80
CA ILE A 5 -18.85 -44.20 -34.59
C ILE A 5 -18.65 -43.50 -33.20
N VAL A 6 -18.24 -44.23 -32.16
CA VAL A 6 -17.98 -43.67 -30.82
C VAL A 6 -16.81 -42.69 -30.84
N TYR A 7 -15.73 -43.02 -31.57
CA TYR A 7 -14.59 -42.09 -31.71
C TYR A 7 -14.93 -40.85 -32.54
N ALA A 8 -15.77 -40.98 -33.55
CA ALA A 8 -16.22 -39.83 -34.33
C ALA A 8 -17.11 -38.88 -33.53
N THR A 9 -18.01 -39.40 -32.69
CA THR A 9 -18.85 -38.59 -31.78
C THR A 9 -18.02 -37.94 -30.67
N LEU A 10 -17.00 -38.63 -30.14
CA LEU A 10 -16.11 -38.08 -29.14
C LEU A 10 -15.25 -36.93 -29.69
N LEU A 11 -14.74 -37.08 -30.92
CA LEU A 11 -13.97 -36.04 -31.61
C LEU A 11 -14.82 -34.80 -31.96
N VAL A 12 -16.09 -34.96 -32.34
CA VAL A 12 -16.99 -33.84 -32.57
C VAL A 12 -17.35 -33.11 -31.25
N ALA A 13 -17.53 -33.86 -30.13
CA ALA A 13 -17.77 -33.27 -28.85
C ALA A 13 -16.56 -32.47 -28.31
N ILE A 14 -15.34 -32.99 -28.52
CA ILE A 14 -14.10 -32.28 -28.14
C ILE A 14 -13.90 -31.03 -29.02
N ALA A 15 -14.17 -31.11 -30.33
CA ALA A 15 -14.10 -29.96 -31.21
C ALA A 15 -15.14 -28.88 -30.87
N SER A 16 -16.31 -29.26 -30.35
CA SER A 16 -17.34 -28.33 -29.89
C SER A 16 -16.93 -27.60 -28.60
N VAL A 17 -16.23 -28.28 -27.70
CA VAL A 17 -15.72 -27.68 -26.43
C VAL A 17 -14.56 -26.72 -26.73
N ILE A 18 -13.69 -27.03 -27.69
CA ILE A 18 -12.60 -26.15 -28.09
C ILE A 18 -13.10 -24.86 -28.76
N ASN A 19 -14.19 -24.95 -29.56
CA ASN A 19 -14.81 -23.76 -30.15
C ASN A 19 -15.57 -22.88 -29.14
N PHE A 20 -15.94 -23.39 -27.97
CA PHE A 20 -16.52 -22.58 -26.89
C PHE A 20 -15.45 -21.85 -26.07
N SER A 21 -14.20 -22.27 -26.11
CA SER A 21 -13.09 -21.66 -25.39
C SER A 21 -12.47 -20.46 -26.14
N CYS A 22 -12.77 -20.27 -27.42
CA CYS A 22 -12.40 -19.10 -28.21
C CYS A 22 -13.61 -18.25 -28.57
N ARG A 23 -14.49 -17.94 -27.64
CA ARG A 23 -15.27 -16.73 -27.77
C ARG A 23 -14.29 -15.58 -27.52
N LYS A 24 -13.75 -15.06 -28.62
CA LYS A 24 -13.38 -13.66 -28.76
C LYS A 24 -14.40 -12.87 -27.96
N GLY A 25 -13.94 -12.26 -26.83
CA GLY A 25 -14.82 -11.42 -26.04
C GLY A 25 -15.59 -10.55 -27.03
N SER A 26 -16.91 -10.51 -26.90
CA SER A 26 -17.70 -9.59 -27.66
C SER A 26 -16.99 -8.25 -27.57
N ASN A 27 -16.54 -7.72 -28.71
CA ASN A 27 -16.28 -6.31 -28.86
C ASN A 27 -17.63 -5.62 -28.59
N HIS A 28 -18.01 -5.51 -27.31
CA HIS A 28 -18.78 -4.39 -26.88
C HIS A 28 -17.79 -3.25 -27.03
N GLU A 29 -17.86 -2.52 -28.13
CA GLU A 29 -17.39 -1.15 -28.11
C GLU A 29 -18.16 -0.51 -26.96
N PRO A 30 -17.47 -0.17 -25.86
CA PRO A 30 -18.10 0.62 -24.82
C PRO A 30 -18.40 1.94 -25.51
N ASP A 31 -19.60 2.48 -25.32
CA ASP A 31 -20.06 3.74 -25.89
C ASP A 31 -18.87 4.69 -26.18
N GLY A 32 -18.46 4.78 -27.41
CA GLY A 32 -17.38 5.49 -28.12
C GLY A 32 -16.20 6.14 -27.41
N HIS A 33 -16.04 6.00 -26.09
CA HIS A 33 -15.07 6.75 -25.27
C HIS A 33 -14.42 5.93 -24.12
N LEU A 34 -14.73 4.65 -23.93
CA LEU A 34 -14.05 3.85 -22.91
C LEU A 34 -12.75 3.28 -23.48
N GLN A 35 -11.66 3.98 -23.25
CA GLN A 35 -10.33 3.39 -23.41
C GLN A 35 -10.00 2.53 -22.18
N GLU A 36 -9.36 1.40 -22.39
CA GLU A 36 -8.80 0.61 -21.30
C GLU A 36 -7.74 1.42 -20.54
N THR A 37 -7.59 1.17 -19.26
CA THR A 37 -6.62 1.85 -18.40
C THR A 37 -5.20 1.83 -18.97
N LYS A 38 -4.80 0.75 -19.65
CA LYS A 38 -3.46 0.62 -20.27
C LYS A 38 -3.18 1.64 -21.38
N ALA A 39 -4.21 2.29 -21.93
CA ALA A 39 -4.03 3.32 -22.97
C ALA A 39 -3.59 4.66 -22.41
N TYR A 40 -3.67 4.83 -21.09
CA TYR A 40 -3.29 6.06 -20.40
C TYR A 40 -1.90 5.98 -19.78
N SER A 41 -1.24 7.14 -19.65
CA SER A 41 0.03 7.27 -18.94
C SER A 41 -0.15 7.08 -17.44
N SER A 42 0.88 6.51 -16.79
CA SER A 42 0.99 6.45 -15.33
C SER A 42 1.42 7.78 -14.68
N ASP A 43 1.50 8.86 -15.42
CA ASP A 43 2.03 10.15 -14.94
C ASP A 43 1.22 10.75 -13.78
N VAL A 44 -0.10 10.49 -13.75
CA VAL A 44 -0.94 10.88 -12.61
C VAL A 44 -0.39 10.29 -11.30
N VAL A 45 -0.04 9.00 -11.28
CA VAL A 45 0.51 8.34 -10.09
C VAL A 45 1.87 8.91 -9.73
N LYS A 46 2.76 9.12 -10.72
CA LYS A 46 4.10 9.69 -10.49
C LYS A 46 4.03 11.11 -9.92
N LYS A 47 3.13 11.96 -10.44
CA LYS A 47 2.91 13.31 -9.92
C LYS A 47 2.42 13.29 -8.47
N TRP A 48 1.47 12.41 -8.13
CA TRP A 48 1.01 12.25 -6.75
C TRP A 48 2.09 11.70 -5.82
N LEU A 49 2.91 10.75 -6.25
CA LEU A 49 4.08 10.29 -5.48
C LEU A 49 5.05 11.44 -5.21
N GLY A 50 5.25 12.34 -6.19
CA GLY A 50 6.07 13.54 -6.01
C GLY A 50 5.57 14.49 -4.92
N VAL A 51 4.27 14.48 -4.60
CA VAL A 51 3.68 15.22 -3.48
C VAL A 51 3.68 14.41 -2.19
N GLN A 52 3.32 13.12 -2.25
CA GLN A 52 3.16 12.27 -1.07
C GLN A 52 4.50 11.93 -0.40
N LEU A 53 5.54 11.62 -1.18
CA LEU A 53 6.84 11.25 -0.61
C LEU A 53 7.45 12.37 0.25
N PRO A 54 7.50 13.64 -0.18
CA PRO A 54 7.94 14.72 0.70
C PRO A 54 7.11 14.87 1.98
N LEU A 55 5.79 14.59 1.93
CA LEU A 55 4.93 14.64 3.11
C LEU A 55 5.34 13.63 4.18
N LEU A 56 5.87 12.47 3.80
CA LEU A 56 6.34 11.45 4.75
C LEU A 56 7.53 11.92 5.59
N TYR A 57 8.31 12.87 5.07
CA TYR A 57 9.55 13.35 5.70
C TYR A 57 9.44 14.79 6.22
N SER A 58 8.29 15.45 6.05
CA SER A 58 8.12 16.85 6.44
C SER A 58 7.59 17.00 7.86
N PRO A 59 8.24 17.77 8.76
CA PRO A 59 7.67 18.11 10.05
C PRO A 59 6.28 18.77 9.90
N PRO A 60 5.34 18.60 10.85
CA PRO A 60 5.52 17.97 12.15
C PRO A 60 5.34 16.46 12.17
N ALA A 61 5.06 15.86 11.04
CA ALA A 61 4.70 14.45 10.99
C ALA A 61 5.93 13.58 10.68
N SER A 62 6.44 12.90 11.69
CA SER A 62 7.21 11.68 11.47
C SER A 62 6.23 10.53 11.38
N TYR A 63 5.97 10.04 10.17
CA TYR A 63 5.05 8.92 9.99
C TYR A 63 5.66 7.58 10.42
N GLY A 64 7.00 7.51 10.52
CA GLY A 64 7.70 6.33 10.99
C GLY A 64 7.17 5.05 10.35
N VAL A 65 6.79 4.08 11.18
CA VAL A 65 6.23 2.81 10.74
C VAL A 65 4.92 2.92 9.94
N ASN A 66 4.17 4.02 10.07
CA ASN A 66 2.93 4.24 9.32
C ASN A 66 3.17 4.63 7.85
N ALA A 67 4.36 5.08 7.49
CA ALA A 67 4.65 5.52 6.13
C ALA A 67 4.33 4.44 5.08
N GLY A 68 4.83 3.24 5.29
CA GLY A 68 4.56 2.10 4.40
C GLY A 68 3.08 1.75 4.33
N ARG A 69 2.38 1.82 5.47
CA ARG A 69 0.95 1.55 5.57
C ARG A 69 0.13 2.58 4.78
N TYR A 70 0.41 3.86 4.93
CA TYR A 70 -0.28 4.92 4.20
C TYR A 70 -0.07 4.81 2.69
N MET A 71 1.16 4.54 2.27
CA MET A 71 1.46 4.33 0.85
C MET A 71 0.76 3.09 0.29
N ALA A 72 0.65 2.01 1.07
CA ALA A 72 -0.08 0.82 0.67
C ALA A 72 -1.59 1.10 0.46
N TYR A 73 -2.24 1.83 1.35
CA TYR A 73 -3.64 2.22 1.18
C TYR A 73 -3.85 3.18 -0.01
N CYS A 74 -2.94 4.12 -0.25
CA CYS A 74 -2.96 4.93 -1.47
C CYS A 74 -2.84 4.06 -2.73
N GLY A 75 -1.95 3.06 -2.70
CA GLY A 75 -1.77 2.10 -3.80
C GLY A 75 -3.03 1.26 -4.07
N VAL A 76 -3.68 0.75 -3.02
CA VAL A 76 -4.95 0.02 -3.14
C VAL A 76 -6.04 0.94 -3.71
N ALA A 77 -6.17 2.15 -3.20
CA ALA A 77 -7.20 3.09 -3.66
C ALA A 77 -7.04 3.44 -5.14
N VAL A 78 -5.83 3.74 -5.60
CA VAL A 78 -5.62 4.04 -7.02
C VAL A 78 -5.83 2.82 -7.90
N TYR A 79 -5.40 1.63 -7.45
CA TYR A 79 -5.66 0.39 -8.19
C TYR A 79 -7.16 0.13 -8.36
N GLU A 80 -7.91 0.17 -7.28
CA GLU A 80 -9.36 -0.06 -7.30
C GLU A 80 -10.12 1.02 -8.10
N ALA A 81 -9.62 2.25 -8.14
CA ALA A 81 -10.20 3.32 -8.94
C ALA A 81 -10.02 3.13 -10.46
N VAL A 82 -9.06 2.30 -10.89
CA VAL A 82 -8.75 2.10 -12.32
C VAL A 82 -8.93 0.67 -12.81
N VAL A 83 -9.04 -0.31 -11.91
CA VAL A 83 -9.17 -1.73 -12.27
C VAL A 83 -10.42 -2.05 -13.10
N PRO A 84 -11.57 -1.33 -13.00
CA PRO A 84 -12.70 -1.59 -13.89
C PRO A 84 -12.38 -1.34 -15.37
N GLY A 85 -11.37 -0.52 -15.67
CA GLY A 85 -10.84 -0.33 -17.03
C GLY A 85 -9.74 -1.32 -17.43
N MET A 86 -9.53 -2.40 -16.68
CA MET A 86 -8.46 -3.38 -16.88
C MET A 86 -9.04 -4.78 -17.03
N PRO A 87 -9.52 -5.19 -18.22
CA PRO A 87 -10.26 -6.46 -18.42
C PRO A 87 -9.51 -7.73 -18.02
N ALA A 88 -8.16 -7.68 -17.99
CA ALA A 88 -7.31 -8.80 -17.60
C ALA A 88 -7.03 -8.87 -16.10
N TYR A 89 -7.56 -7.93 -15.31
CA TYR A 89 -7.32 -7.80 -13.88
C TYR A 89 -8.65 -7.77 -13.12
N GLN A 90 -8.57 -7.97 -11.83
CA GLN A 90 -9.74 -7.98 -10.95
C GLN A 90 -9.49 -7.17 -9.69
N SER A 91 -10.56 -6.76 -9.00
CA SER A 91 -10.49 -6.13 -7.70
C SER A 91 -9.69 -6.98 -6.70
N LEU A 92 -9.03 -6.31 -5.77
CA LEU A 92 -8.35 -6.94 -4.63
C LEU A 92 -9.33 -7.40 -3.53
N TYR A 93 -10.63 -7.11 -3.69
CA TYR A 93 -11.67 -7.62 -2.81
C TYR A 93 -11.62 -9.16 -2.72
N GLY A 94 -11.63 -9.68 -1.50
CA GLY A 94 -11.46 -11.11 -1.25
C GLY A 94 -10.02 -11.63 -1.33
N GLN A 95 -9.05 -10.79 -1.70
CA GLN A 95 -7.63 -11.11 -1.71
C GLN A 95 -6.88 -10.43 -0.56
N LEU A 96 -7.29 -9.21 -0.21
CA LEU A 96 -6.76 -8.50 0.95
C LEU A 96 -7.60 -8.75 2.20
N ASN A 97 -6.92 -8.74 3.34
CA ASN A 97 -7.49 -9.10 4.62
C ASN A 97 -8.62 -8.14 5.04
N GLU A 98 -9.84 -8.67 5.20
CA GLU A 98 -11.03 -7.90 5.58
C GLU A 98 -11.36 -6.71 4.66
N MET A 99 -10.85 -6.73 3.43
CA MET A 99 -11.15 -5.67 2.47
C MET A 99 -12.63 -5.72 2.09
N PRO A 100 -13.39 -4.62 2.22
CA PRO A 100 -14.79 -4.59 1.84
C PRO A 100 -14.95 -4.53 0.32
N GLN A 101 -16.13 -4.88 -0.16
CA GLN A 101 -16.47 -4.69 -1.57
C GLN A 101 -16.40 -3.21 -1.94
N MET A 102 -15.71 -2.92 -3.06
CA MET A 102 -15.53 -1.57 -3.56
C MET A 102 -16.75 -1.06 -4.34
N PRO A 103 -16.94 0.25 -4.43
CA PRO A 103 -17.92 0.84 -5.34
C PRO A 103 -17.75 0.30 -6.76
N GLN A 104 -18.85 0.15 -7.47
CA GLN A 104 -18.87 -0.33 -8.84
C GLN A 104 -19.14 0.82 -9.81
N THR A 105 -18.65 0.70 -11.02
CA THR A 105 -18.98 1.61 -12.11
C THR A 105 -20.43 1.39 -12.56
N GLU A 106 -21.08 2.43 -13.07
CA GLU A 106 -22.40 2.32 -13.68
C GLU A 106 -22.29 1.55 -15.01
N PRO A 107 -23.11 0.49 -15.20
CA PRO A 107 -23.10 -0.27 -16.44
C PRO A 107 -23.38 0.60 -17.68
N GLY A 108 -22.59 0.44 -18.73
CA GLY A 108 -22.75 1.16 -19.99
C GLY A 108 -22.36 2.65 -19.95
N LYS A 109 -21.73 3.12 -18.86
CA LYS A 109 -21.25 4.49 -18.76
C LYS A 109 -19.75 4.58 -18.94
N ALA A 110 -19.34 5.61 -19.67
CA ALA A 110 -17.94 5.92 -19.88
C ALA A 110 -17.27 6.50 -18.62
N TYR A 111 -16.03 6.13 -18.39
CA TYR A 111 -15.17 6.66 -17.32
C TYR A 111 -13.81 7.04 -17.89
N HIS A 112 -13.20 8.08 -17.33
CA HIS A 112 -11.83 8.50 -17.61
C HIS A 112 -10.93 8.07 -16.45
N TRP A 113 -10.14 7.04 -16.64
CA TRP A 113 -9.37 6.40 -15.57
C TRP A 113 -8.34 7.32 -14.92
N PRO A 114 -7.63 8.21 -15.64
CA PRO A 114 -6.77 9.20 -15.00
C PRO A 114 -7.53 10.15 -14.06
N THR A 115 -8.76 10.53 -14.38
CA THR A 115 -9.61 11.33 -13.47
C THR A 115 -10.00 10.54 -12.22
N CYS A 116 -10.35 9.25 -12.37
CA CYS A 116 -10.62 8.37 -11.23
C CYS A 116 -9.39 8.25 -10.33
N ALA A 117 -8.21 8.02 -10.91
CA ALA A 117 -6.94 7.93 -10.19
C ALA A 117 -6.59 9.23 -9.46
N ASN A 118 -6.75 10.39 -10.14
CA ASN A 118 -6.50 11.70 -9.55
C ASN A 118 -7.38 11.94 -8.32
N ALA A 119 -8.68 11.72 -8.46
CA ALA A 119 -9.64 11.91 -7.35
C ALA A 119 -9.35 10.96 -6.18
N ALA A 120 -9.02 9.69 -6.47
CA ALA A 120 -8.69 8.73 -5.43
C ALA A 120 -7.43 9.10 -4.65
N LEU A 121 -6.36 9.48 -5.36
CA LEU A 121 -5.09 9.87 -4.71
C LEU A 121 -5.21 11.19 -3.95
N ALA A 122 -5.95 12.18 -4.49
CA ALA A 122 -6.22 13.44 -3.80
C ALA A 122 -6.95 13.21 -2.48
N GLU A 123 -8.01 12.42 -2.50
CA GLU A 123 -8.82 12.12 -1.30
C GLU A 123 -8.04 11.33 -0.27
N MET A 124 -7.32 10.26 -0.69
CA MET A 124 -6.47 9.47 0.22
C MET A 124 -5.36 10.32 0.83
N THR A 125 -4.74 11.20 0.04
CA THR A 125 -3.70 12.09 0.54
C THR A 125 -4.25 13.00 1.64
N ARG A 126 -5.42 13.62 1.43
CA ARG A 126 -6.06 14.47 2.44
C ARG A 126 -6.44 13.73 3.73
N LYS A 127 -6.85 12.48 3.61
CA LYS A 127 -7.32 11.70 4.77
C LYS A 127 -6.19 11.08 5.58
N LEU A 128 -5.09 10.69 4.95
CA LEU A 128 -4.00 9.97 5.62
C LEU A 128 -2.86 10.88 6.10
N PHE A 129 -2.63 12.01 5.42
CA PHE A 129 -1.47 12.85 5.71
C PHE A 129 -1.87 14.11 6.47
N THR A 130 -0.97 14.59 7.31
CA THR A 130 -1.10 15.88 8.01
C THR A 130 -0.45 16.98 7.18
N PHE A 131 -1.09 18.13 7.11
CA PHE A 131 -0.65 19.23 6.27
C PHE A 131 -0.24 20.45 7.08
N THR A 132 0.77 21.16 6.57
CA THR A 132 0.94 22.58 6.77
C THR A 132 0.14 23.35 5.72
N PRO A 133 -0.09 24.66 5.86
CA PRO A 133 -0.72 25.45 4.79
C PRO A 133 -0.03 25.28 3.45
N ALA A 134 1.29 25.33 3.38
CA ALA A 134 2.05 25.19 2.14
C ALA A 134 1.89 23.80 1.48
N THR A 135 1.87 22.73 2.26
CA THR A 135 1.68 21.37 1.72
C THR A 135 0.24 21.13 1.29
N ASN A 136 -0.74 21.73 1.99
CA ASN A 136 -2.13 21.70 1.55
C ASN A 136 -2.32 22.40 0.20
N ASP A 137 -1.67 23.56 0.00
CA ASP A 137 -1.70 24.27 -1.27
C ASP A 137 -1.08 23.45 -2.40
N ALA A 138 -0.01 22.71 -2.15
CA ALA A 138 0.60 21.83 -3.13
C ALA A 138 -0.35 20.69 -3.56
N VAL A 139 -1.07 20.07 -2.61
CA VAL A 139 -2.08 19.03 -2.89
C VAL A 139 -3.22 19.62 -3.72
N GLN A 140 -3.77 20.76 -3.31
CA GLN A 140 -4.86 21.41 -4.04
C GLN A 140 -4.44 21.81 -5.45
N LYS A 141 -3.26 22.41 -5.59
CA LYS A 141 -2.72 22.82 -6.88
C LYS A 141 -2.55 21.66 -7.85
N LEU A 142 -2.01 20.52 -7.38
CA LEU A 142 -1.85 19.35 -8.24
C LEU A 142 -3.20 18.78 -8.66
N GLU A 143 -4.16 18.67 -7.74
CA GLU A 143 -5.50 18.19 -8.08
C GLU A 143 -6.16 19.07 -9.11
N ASP A 144 -6.11 20.41 -8.95
CA ASP A 144 -6.74 21.36 -9.84
C ASP A 144 -6.08 21.38 -11.23
N GLU A 145 -4.74 21.29 -11.30
CA GLU A 145 -3.98 21.19 -12.56
C GLU A 145 -4.42 19.97 -13.36
N LEU A 146 -4.46 18.81 -12.71
CA LEU A 146 -4.87 17.55 -13.35
C LEU A 146 -6.36 17.57 -13.73
N ASN A 147 -7.22 18.08 -12.87
CA ASN A 147 -8.64 18.24 -13.17
C ASN A 147 -8.89 19.14 -14.39
N GLY A 148 -8.17 20.25 -14.49
CA GLY A 148 -8.25 21.17 -15.64
C GLY A 148 -7.80 20.49 -16.93
N THR A 149 -6.68 19.75 -16.88
CA THR A 149 -6.17 18.99 -18.03
C THR A 149 -7.18 17.92 -18.47
N TYR A 150 -7.66 17.10 -17.56
CA TYR A 150 -8.56 15.99 -17.90
C TYR A 150 -9.96 16.46 -18.31
N LYS A 151 -10.46 17.55 -17.74
CA LYS A 151 -11.72 18.15 -18.17
C LYS A 151 -11.65 18.63 -19.62
N THR A 152 -10.52 19.19 -20.01
CA THR A 152 -10.27 19.63 -21.39
C THR A 152 -10.10 18.43 -22.34
N GLU A 153 -9.36 17.41 -21.93
CA GLU A 153 -9.11 16.20 -22.71
C GLU A 153 -10.41 15.43 -22.99
N ILE A 154 -11.26 15.28 -21.98
CA ILE A 154 -12.53 14.54 -22.09
C ILE A 154 -13.56 15.30 -22.93
N GLY A 155 -13.65 16.62 -22.77
CA GLY A 155 -14.66 17.47 -23.43
C GLY A 155 -16.11 17.22 -23.01
N ASP A 156 -16.37 16.21 -22.17
CA ASP A 156 -17.68 15.84 -21.62
C ASP A 156 -17.68 15.97 -20.10
N THR A 157 -18.42 16.95 -19.59
CA THR A 157 -18.52 17.24 -18.16
C THR A 157 -19.17 16.09 -17.38
N ALA A 158 -20.11 15.36 -17.95
CA ALA A 158 -20.78 14.28 -17.26
C ALA A 158 -19.84 13.08 -17.04
N ILE A 159 -18.99 12.77 -18.02
CA ILE A 159 -17.93 11.75 -17.89
C ILE A 159 -16.93 12.19 -16.83
N PHE A 160 -16.48 13.45 -16.88
CA PHE A 160 -15.52 13.97 -15.91
C PHE A 160 -16.05 13.88 -14.48
N GLU A 161 -17.23 14.42 -14.21
CA GLU A 161 -17.81 14.46 -12.86
C GLU A 161 -18.09 13.04 -12.33
N ARG A 162 -18.61 12.15 -13.18
CA ARG A 162 -18.82 10.73 -12.81
C ARG A 162 -17.52 10.02 -12.47
N SER A 163 -16.48 10.24 -13.26
CA SER A 163 -15.14 9.65 -13.01
C SER A 163 -14.54 10.16 -11.71
N LYS A 164 -14.65 11.48 -11.46
CA LYS A 164 -14.20 12.10 -10.21
C LYS A 164 -14.97 11.55 -9.01
N ALA A 165 -16.28 11.47 -9.09
CA ALA A 165 -17.12 10.93 -8.03
C ALA A 165 -16.80 9.47 -7.72
N PHE A 166 -16.58 8.65 -8.76
CA PHE A 166 -16.20 7.24 -8.59
C PHE A 166 -14.86 7.10 -7.89
N GLY A 167 -13.82 7.80 -8.34
CA GLY A 167 -12.50 7.76 -7.72
C GLY A 167 -12.54 8.18 -6.24
N LYS A 168 -13.31 9.24 -5.93
CA LYS A 168 -13.53 9.66 -4.54
C LYS A 168 -14.25 8.60 -3.72
N ALA A 169 -15.31 8.00 -4.24
CA ALA A 169 -16.06 6.96 -3.52
C ALA A 169 -15.19 5.73 -3.21
N VAL A 170 -14.31 5.33 -4.14
CA VAL A 170 -13.33 4.26 -3.89
C VAL A 170 -12.37 4.66 -2.77
N ALA A 171 -11.83 5.87 -2.81
CA ALA A 171 -10.92 6.35 -1.76
C ALA A 171 -11.58 6.41 -0.39
N ASP A 172 -12.82 6.92 -0.31
CA ASP A 172 -13.61 6.94 0.92
C ASP A 172 -13.75 5.53 1.50
N LYS A 173 -14.08 4.55 0.65
CA LYS A 173 -14.25 3.15 1.08
C LYS A 173 -12.94 2.51 1.55
N VAL A 174 -11.83 2.77 0.86
CA VAL A 174 -10.50 2.29 1.26
C VAL A 174 -10.04 2.96 2.57
N PHE A 175 -10.31 4.26 2.71
CA PHE A 175 -10.00 4.96 3.96
C PHE A 175 -10.82 4.39 5.13
N ASP A 176 -12.13 4.17 4.98
CA ASP A 176 -12.96 3.56 6.01
C ASP A 176 -12.41 2.18 6.41
N TRP A 177 -12.00 1.37 5.43
CA TRP A 177 -11.34 0.10 5.69
C TRP A 177 -10.02 0.27 6.45
N SER A 178 -9.24 1.30 6.13
CA SER A 178 -7.98 1.58 6.84
C SER A 178 -8.20 1.92 8.32
N THR A 179 -9.34 2.48 8.68
CA THR A 179 -9.65 2.82 10.09
C THR A 179 -10.00 1.62 10.94
N THR A 180 -10.33 0.48 10.32
CA THR A 180 -10.63 -0.79 11.02
C THR A 180 -9.38 -1.63 11.31
N ASP A 181 -8.22 -1.11 11.07
CA ASP A 181 -6.91 -1.76 11.17
C ASP A 181 -6.44 -1.98 12.62
N HIS A 182 -7.33 -1.85 13.59
CA HIS A 182 -7.03 -1.84 15.01
C HIS A 182 -6.00 -0.76 15.36
N PRO A 183 -6.37 0.54 15.25
CA PRO A 183 -5.44 1.64 15.37
C PRO A 183 -4.75 1.61 16.73
N TRP A 184 -3.49 1.19 16.72
CA TRP A 184 -2.62 1.12 17.87
C TRP A 184 -2.50 2.47 18.61
N SER A 185 -2.68 3.59 17.87
CA SER A 185 -2.66 4.94 18.43
C SER A 185 -3.80 5.23 19.42
N SER A 186 -4.89 4.46 19.40
CA SER A 186 -6.00 4.57 20.33
C SER A 186 -5.79 3.76 21.63
N LYS A 187 -4.78 2.89 21.67
CA LYS A 187 -4.47 2.10 22.87
C LYS A 187 -3.73 2.93 23.92
N PRO A 188 -3.95 2.65 25.21
CA PRO A 188 -3.21 3.33 26.27
C PRO A 188 -1.71 3.05 26.17
N ALA A 189 -0.89 3.93 26.76
CA ALA A 189 0.52 3.68 26.87
C ALA A 189 0.79 2.35 27.59
N LEU A 190 1.75 1.57 27.09
CA LEU A 190 2.22 0.37 27.76
C LEU A 190 3.19 0.79 28.87
N VAL A 191 2.94 0.34 30.09
CA VAL A 191 3.86 0.51 31.22
C VAL A 191 4.58 -0.81 31.47
N LEU A 192 5.89 -0.83 31.26
CA LEU A 192 6.73 -1.97 31.57
C LEU A 192 6.90 -2.10 33.08
N THR A 193 6.74 -3.31 33.61
CA THR A 193 6.82 -3.60 35.03
C THR A 193 8.01 -4.47 35.40
N ASN A 194 8.74 -4.99 34.41
CA ASN A 194 9.83 -5.94 34.61
C ASN A 194 11.02 -5.60 33.70
N ASN A 195 12.17 -5.32 34.31
CA ASN A 195 13.45 -5.03 33.65
C ASN A 195 14.48 -6.14 33.86
N SER A 196 14.04 -7.38 34.07
CA SER A 196 14.96 -8.50 34.24
C SER A 196 15.87 -8.70 33.03
N PRO A 197 17.09 -9.22 33.22
CA PRO A 197 18.00 -9.52 32.14
C PRO A 197 17.34 -10.33 31.00
N GLY A 198 17.61 -9.97 29.76
CA GLY A 198 17.00 -10.63 28.57
C GLY A 198 15.65 -10.04 28.14
N LEU A 199 15.05 -9.17 28.94
CA LEU A 199 13.88 -8.43 28.52
C LEU A 199 14.28 -7.06 27.96
N TRP A 200 13.55 -6.62 26.94
CA TRP A 200 13.75 -5.28 26.39
C TRP A 200 13.34 -4.23 27.43
N TRP A 201 14.19 -3.21 27.60
CA TRP A 201 13.95 -2.06 28.46
C TRP A 201 14.41 -0.79 27.74
N PRO A 202 13.69 0.33 27.83
CA PRO A 202 14.09 1.58 27.18
C PRO A 202 15.41 2.12 27.70
N GLU A 203 16.27 2.59 26.82
CA GLU A 203 17.59 3.17 27.15
C GLU A 203 17.48 4.39 28.07
N ASN A 204 16.41 5.18 27.95
CA ASN A 204 16.13 6.33 28.79
C ASN A 204 15.56 5.98 30.17
N ASN A 205 15.46 4.70 30.50
CA ASN A 205 14.86 4.17 31.75
C ASN A 205 13.42 4.62 32.01
N ASN A 206 12.71 5.11 31.01
CA ASN A 206 11.27 5.41 31.15
C ASN A 206 10.45 4.15 30.84
N PRO A 207 9.80 3.55 31.85
CA PRO A 207 9.02 2.31 31.63
C PRO A 207 7.76 2.53 30.78
N THR A 208 7.40 3.78 30.53
CA THR A 208 6.21 4.12 29.78
C THR A 208 6.54 4.19 28.29
N ILE A 209 6.04 3.20 27.54
CA ILE A 209 6.12 3.22 26.09
C ILE A 209 4.93 4.03 25.59
N ALA A 210 5.22 5.18 25.00
CA ALA A 210 4.20 6.04 24.41
C ALA A 210 3.32 5.22 23.44
N ASN A 211 2.07 5.62 23.38
CA ASN A 211 1.01 5.00 22.61
C ASN A 211 1.49 4.43 21.27
N GLY A 212 1.16 3.21 21.02
CA GLY A 212 1.11 2.68 19.70
C GLY A 212 2.19 1.70 19.32
N LEU A 213 3.48 2.00 19.44
CA LEU A 213 4.54 1.13 18.95
C LEU A 213 4.53 -0.25 19.62
N ALA A 214 4.19 -0.30 20.91
CA ALA A 214 4.05 -1.56 21.64
C ALA A 214 2.96 -2.51 21.09
N TYR A 215 2.00 -1.95 20.39
CA TYR A 215 0.84 -2.68 19.83
C TYR A 215 0.88 -2.76 18.30
N TRP A 216 2.00 -2.44 17.68
CA TRP A 216 2.14 -2.51 16.23
C TRP A 216 1.84 -3.91 15.67
N GLY A 217 2.21 -4.95 16.41
CA GLY A 217 1.91 -6.34 16.05
C GLY A 217 0.42 -6.69 15.99
N ASP A 218 -0.45 -5.88 16.59
CA ASP A 218 -1.90 -6.05 16.54
C ASP A 218 -2.52 -5.45 15.27
N THR A 219 -1.73 -4.73 14.47
CA THR A 219 -2.19 -4.11 13.22
C THR A 219 -2.50 -5.20 12.19
N ARG A 220 -3.67 -5.10 11.57
CA ARG A 220 -4.07 -6.02 10.50
C ARG A 220 -3.06 -5.99 9.35
N THR A 221 -2.58 -7.17 8.94
CA THR A 221 -1.75 -7.33 7.75
C THR A 221 -2.59 -7.18 6.48
N MET A 222 -2.01 -6.65 5.40
CA MET A 222 -2.70 -6.53 4.11
C MET A 222 -3.13 -7.88 3.55
N VAL A 223 -2.31 -8.92 3.73
CA VAL A 223 -2.63 -10.29 3.33
C VAL A 223 -2.75 -11.14 4.60
N ALA A 224 -3.88 -11.81 4.76
CA ALA A 224 -4.11 -12.69 5.90
C ALA A 224 -3.02 -13.77 5.98
N GLY A 225 -2.52 -14.03 7.18
CA GLY A 225 -1.51 -15.06 7.41
C GLY A 225 -0.11 -14.72 6.88
N SER A 226 0.13 -13.54 6.31
CA SER A 226 1.42 -13.21 5.68
C SER A 226 2.61 -13.16 6.63
N ILE A 227 2.37 -13.02 7.93
CA ILE A 227 3.41 -13.03 8.99
C ILE A 227 3.50 -14.36 9.71
N GLU A 228 2.65 -15.32 9.38
CA GLU A 228 2.70 -16.64 10.00
C GLU A 228 3.94 -17.40 9.52
N ASN A 229 4.65 -18.02 10.47
CA ASN A 229 5.84 -18.84 10.20
C ASN A 229 7.03 -18.11 9.54
N VAL A 230 7.04 -16.77 9.50
CA VAL A 230 8.18 -16.00 8.97
C VAL A 230 9.16 -15.56 10.03
N THR A 231 8.85 -15.74 11.30
CA THR A 231 9.71 -15.36 12.43
C THR A 231 10.52 -16.55 12.88
N SER A 232 11.84 -16.39 12.93
CA SER A 232 12.71 -17.34 13.60
C SER A 232 12.49 -17.29 15.11
N ALA A 233 12.62 -18.41 15.80
CA ALA A 233 12.66 -18.40 17.26
C ALA A 233 13.82 -17.51 17.72
N PRO A 234 13.61 -16.61 18.69
CA PRO A 234 14.69 -15.80 19.25
C PRO A 234 15.70 -16.71 19.95
N TYR A 235 16.96 -16.27 19.99
CA TYR A 235 17.95 -16.95 20.83
C TYR A 235 17.49 -16.97 22.30
N VAL A 236 17.77 -18.08 22.96
CA VAL A 236 17.63 -18.10 24.42
C VAL A 236 18.67 -17.12 25.01
N TYR A 237 18.17 -16.18 25.80
CA TYR A 237 19.05 -15.22 26.49
C TYR A 237 20.07 -15.97 27.36
N ASN A 238 21.34 -15.76 27.10
CA ASN A 238 22.45 -16.32 27.88
C ASN A 238 23.70 -15.47 27.67
N ASP A 239 23.88 -14.45 28.50
CA ASP A 239 25.01 -13.53 28.49
C ASP A 239 26.20 -14.04 29.30
N ALA A 240 26.00 -15.03 30.15
CA ALA A 240 27.05 -15.62 30.98
C ALA A 240 27.91 -16.66 30.27
N ASP A 241 27.35 -17.35 29.28
CA ASP A 241 28.05 -18.37 28.50
C ASP A 241 28.60 -17.81 27.19
N VAL A 242 29.92 -17.57 27.13
CA VAL A 242 30.62 -17.07 25.95
C VAL A 242 30.53 -18.00 24.72
N ALA A 243 30.14 -19.27 24.94
CA ALA A 243 29.93 -20.22 23.86
C ALA A 243 28.50 -20.20 23.30
N SER A 244 27.57 -19.55 23.99
CA SER A 244 26.18 -19.47 23.55
C SER A 244 26.05 -18.72 22.20
N PRO A 245 25.09 -19.07 21.32
CA PRO A 245 24.81 -18.31 20.13
C PRO A 245 24.44 -16.86 20.45
N TYR A 246 23.66 -16.61 21.49
CA TYR A 246 23.29 -15.28 21.95
C TYR A 246 24.54 -14.41 22.19
N TYR A 247 25.48 -14.88 23.05
CA TYR A 247 26.68 -14.12 23.38
C TYR A 247 27.55 -13.85 22.15
N LYS A 248 27.75 -14.86 21.30
CA LYS A 248 28.61 -14.75 20.11
C LYS A 248 28.11 -13.67 19.14
N ASP A 249 26.84 -13.68 18.83
CA ASP A 249 26.26 -12.75 17.87
C ASP A 249 26.26 -11.31 18.40
N PHE A 250 25.90 -11.12 19.68
CA PHE A 250 25.98 -9.79 20.28
C PHE A 250 27.41 -9.29 20.41
N LYS A 251 28.35 -10.18 20.75
CA LYS A 251 29.77 -9.82 20.81
C LYS A 251 30.35 -9.45 19.44
N GLU A 252 29.95 -10.13 18.39
CA GLU A 252 30.35 -9.78 17.03
C GLU A 252 29.93 -8.35 16.68
N VAL A 253 28.66 -7.99 16.91
CA VAL A 253 28.17 -6.63 16.70
C VAL A 253 28.94 -5.61 17.52
N TYR A 254 29.21 -5.92 18.80
CA TYR A 254 30.00 -5.04 19.65
C TYR A 254 31.42 -4.86 19.12
N ASP A 255 32.11 -5.94 18.77
CA ASP A 255 33.49 -5.89 18.28
C ASP A 255 33.59 -5.12 16.95
N VAL A 256 32.63 -5.34 16.02
CA VAL A 256 32.56 -4.56 14.77
C VAL A 256 32.37 -3.08 15.09
N SER A 257 31.45 -2.72 15.99
CA SER A 257 31.19 -1.33 16.33
C SER A 257 32.41 -0.57 16.88
N LYS A 258 33.33 -1.28 17.57
CA LYS A 258 34.57 -0.71 18.10
C LYS A 258 35.67 -0.53 17.05
N ASN A 259 35.63 -1.29 15.99
CA ASN A 259 36.69 -1.38 14.98
C ASN A 259 36.32 -0.79 13.62
N LEU A 260 35.21 -0.07 13.52
CA LEU A 260 34.74 0.57 12.28
C LEU A 260 35.82 1.54 11.73
N THR A 261 36.13 1.42 10.45
CA THR A 261 36.88 2.41 9.69
C THR A 261 36.08 3.71 9.55
N TYR A 262 36.73 4.79 9.14
CA TYR A 262 36.07 6.07 8.87
C TYR A 262 34.92 5.92 7.83
N ASP A 263 35.20 5.19 6.73
CA ASP A 263 34.18 4.99 5.69
C ASP A 263 33.01 4.14 6.15
N GLN A 264 33.24 3.12 6.96
CA GLN A 264 32.17 2.33 7.57
C GLN A 264 31.32 3.16 8.53
N LYS A 265 31.94 4.06 9.31
CA LYS A 265 31.19 5.01 10.18
C LYS A 265 30.35 5.98 9.36
N ARG A 266 30.86 6.47 8.23
CA ARG A 266 30.09 7.31 7.29
C ARG A 266 28.92 6.55 6.70
N LEU A 267 29.14 5.31 6.27
CA LEU A 267 28.12 4.46 5.70
C LEU A 267 27.01 4.16 6.73
N ALA A 268 27.39 3.80 7.95
CA ALA A 268 26.43 3.59 9.04
C ALA A 268 25.57 4.84 9.28
N LYS A 269 26.21 6.03 9.34
CA LYS A 269 25.47 7.30 9.45
C LYS A 269 24.55 7.62 8.28
N TYR A 270 24.94 7.24 7.07
CA TYR A 270 24.12 7.47 5.88
C TYR A 270 22.83 6.66 5.91
N TYR A 271 22.88 5.44 6.44
CA TYR A 271 21.71 4.56 6.60
C TYR A 271 21.00 4.70 7.95
N ASP A 272 21.51 5.54 8.82
CA ASP A 272 20.88 5.82 10.11
C ASP A 272 19.57 6.61 9.91
N ASP A 273 18.57 6.36 10.74
CA ASP A 273 17.28 7.05 10.65
C ASP A 273 17.45 8.53 11.08
N PRO A 274 17.36 9.50 10.15
CA PRO A 274 17.55 10.92 10.46
C PRO A 274 16.46 11.46 11.40
N ALA A 275 15.31 10.83 11.48
CA ALA A 275 14.24 11.22 12.39
C ALA A 275 14.62 10.98 13.86
N VAL A 276 15.49 10.00 14.13
CA VAL A 276 15.96 9.69 15.48
C VAL A 276 17.19 10.52 15.85
N ASN A 277 18.08 10.80 14.91
CA ASN A 277 19.39 11.39 15.19
C ASN A 277 19.55 12.85 14.74
N GLY A 278 18.52 13.45 14.16
CA GLY A 278 18.52 14.87 13.77
C GLY A 278 19.49 15.21 12.61
N TYR A 279 19.95 14.23 11.87
CA TYR A 279 20.77 14.45 10.67
C TYR A 279 19.89 14.59 9.43
N PRO A 280 20.19 15.54 8.53
CA PRO A 280 19.48 15.61 7.25
C PRO A 280 19.75 14.32 6.47
N SER A 281 18.70 13.73 5.94
CA SER A 281 18.81 12.66 4.93
C SER A 281 19.71 13.15 3.79
N GLY A 282 20.73 12.38 3.48
CA GLY A 282 21.65 12.68 2.38
C GLY A 282 20.97 12.64 1.02
#